data_262a4daaf6a885abbfa5b4d7d58a4891
#
_entry.id   262a4daaf6a885abbfa5b4d7d58a4891
#
_cell.length_a   1.000
_cell.length_b   1.000
_cell.length_c   1.000
_cell.angle_alpha   90.00
_cell.angle_beta   90.00
_cell.angle_gamma   90.00
#
_symmetry.space_group_name_H-M   'P 1'
#
loop_
_entity.id
_entity.type
_entity.pdbx_description
1 polymer ?
#
loop_
_entity_poly.entity_id
_entity_poly.type
_entity_poly.pdbx_seq_one_letter_code
_entity_poly.pdbx_strand_id
1 'polypeptide(L)'
;MANNKISLKARLILYHKGKILLLRQTKPNGGNYTLVGGNVESYEYARQSLIRESHEEAGILLKEKDLKLVHVLHKKDKNAHRIVLYFKAYRWEGDLKARETHKFNEAEWFDLDRLPRNLTDTIRHVLVEYRKGNFYSEM
;
A
#
# COMPACT_ATOMS: atom_id res chain seq x y z
N MET A 1 9.80 -24.36 21.04
CA MET A 1 9.79 -23.71 19.71
C MET A 1 9.04 -22.39 19.77
N ALA A 2 9.64 -21.37 19.22
CA ALA A 2 8.94 -20.10 19.10
C ALA A 2 7.86 -20.20 18.01
N ASN A 3 6.65 -19.72 18.31
CA ASN A 3 5.59 -19.62 17.33
C ASN A 3 5.76 -18.32 16.56
N ASN A 4 6.25 -18.40 15.33
CA ASN A 4 6.36 -17.23 14.47
C ASN A 4 5.02 -16.93 13.84
N LYS A 5 4.60 -15.68 13.94
CA LYS A 5 3.43 -15.17 13.21
C LYS A 5 3.92 -14.60 11.88
N ILE A 6 3.30 -15.04 10.80
CA ILE A 6 3.60 -14.56 9.47
C ILE A 6 2.34 -13.95 8.89
N SER A 7 2.42 -12.71 8.44
CA SER A 7 1.33 -12.05 7.74
C SER A 7 1.77 -11.62 6.36
N LEU A 8 0.83 -11.63 5.43
CA LEU A 8 1.04 -11.24 4.05
C LEU A 8 0.14 -10.06 3.73
N LYS A 9 0.72 -8.99 3.18
CA LYS A 9 -0.03 -7.80 2.78
C LYS A 9 0.29 -7.46 1.33
N ALA A 10 -0.63 -6.75 0.69
CA ALA A 10 -0.43 -6.18 -0.64
C ALA A 10 -0.76 -4.69 -0.60
N ARG A 11 0.08 -3.87 -1.23
CA ARG A 11 -0.07 -2.42 -1.28
C ARG A 11 0.09 -1.91 -2.69
N LEU A 12 -0.57 -0.79 -2.97
CA LEU A 12 -0.64 -0.21 -4.30
C LEU A 12 0.16 1.09 -4.41
N ILE A 13 1.03 1.16 -5.42
CA ILE A 13 1.65 2.40 -5.86
C ILE A 13 0.93 2.79 -7.15
N LEU A 14 -0.08 3.62 -7.03
CA LEU A 14 -0.91 4.06 -8.16
C LEU A 14 -0.40 5.38 -8.69
N TYR A 15 -0.10 5.41 -9.99
CA TYR A 15 0.40 6.61 -10.67
C TYR A 15 -0.69 7.32 -11.44
N HIS A 16 -0.64 8.65 -11.40
CA HIS A 16 -1.43 9.52 -12.26
C HIS A 16 -0.65 10.82 -12.48
N LYS A 17 -0.33 11.11 -13.74
CA LYS A 17 0.43 12.32 -14.13
C LYS A 17 1.72 12.49 -13.33
N GLY A 18 2.44 11.38 -13.12
CA GLY A 18 3.72 11.39 -12.40
C GLY A 18 3.62 11.42 -10.88
N LYS A 19 2.40 11.44 -10.34
CA LYS A 19 2.16 11.46 -8.89
C LYS A 19 1.65 10.11 -8.43
N ILE A 20 1.80 9.84 -7.14
CA ILE A 20 1.27 8.62 -6.52
C ILE A 20 0.13 8.94 -5.57
N LEU A 21 -0.79 7.99 -5.43
CA LEU A 21 -1.93 8.10 -4.53
C LEU A 21 -1.56 7.73 -3.11
N LEU A 22 -1.91 8.59 -2.15
CA LEU A 22 -1.83 8.28 -0.73
C LEU A 22 -3.20 8.51 -0.09
N LEU A 23 -3.51 7.70 0.91
CA LEU A 23 -4.69 7.87 1.76
C LEU A 23 -4.24 8.42 3.10
N ARG A 24 -4.97 9.40 3.63
CA ARG A 24 -4.71 9.94 4.96
C ARG A 24 -5.55 9.22 5.98
N GLN A 25 -4.90 8.63 6.97
CA GLN A 25 -5.59 7.98 8.10
C GLN A 25 -6.32 9.02 8.94
N THR A 26 -7.45 8.62 9.54
CA THR A 26 -8.11 9.43 10.55
C THR A 26 -7.21 9.50 11.80
N LYS A 27 -7.41 10.51 12.65
CA LYS A 27 -6.61 10.67 13.87
C LYS A 27 -6.60 9.44 14.77
N PRO A 28 -7.74 8.77 15.04
CA PRO A 28 -7.74 7.54 15.84
C PRO A 28 -6.88 6.41 15.24
N ASN A 29 -6.65 6.42 13.94
CA ASN A 29 -5.86 5.43 13.23
C ASN A 29 -4.43 5.90 12.94
N GLY A 30 -3.98 6.98 13.57
CA GLY A 30 -2.62 7.48 13.48
C GLY A 30 -2.45 8.81 12.75
N GLY A 31 -3.40 9.21 11.91
CA GLY A 31 -3.37 10.49 11.19
C GLY A 31 -2.31 10.60 10.11
N ASN A 32 -1.65 9.50 9.75
CA ASN A 32 -0.55 9.50 8.77
C ASN A 32 -1.04 9.12 7.38
N TYR A 33 -0.29 9.54 6.37
CA TYR A 33 -0.51 9.08 5.00
C TYR A 33 0.06 7.69 4.80
N THR A 34 -0.63 6.88 4.01
CA THR A 34 -0.24 5.52 3.68
C THR A 34 -0.68 5.16 2.27
N LEU A 35 -0.22 4.02 1.77
CA LEU A 35 -0.68 3.47 0.50
C LEU A 35 -1.96 2.65 0.69
N VAL A 36 -2.76 2.57 -0.37
CA VAL A 36 -3.91 1.66 -0.43
C VAL A 36 -3.44 0.23 -0.28
N GLY A 37 -4.19 -0.59 0.44
CA GLY A 37 -3.91 -2.01 0.57
C GLY A 37 -4.27 -2.57 1.94
N GLY A 38 -3.94 -3.82 2.16
CA GLY A 38 -4.23 -4.50 3.40
C GLY A 38 -3.79 -5.96 3.39
N ASN A 39 -4.33 -6.73 4.33
CA ASN A 39 -3.99 -8.14 4.46
C ASN A 39 -4.55 -8.96 3.30
N VAL A 40 -3.74 -9.93 2.85
CA VAL A 40 -4.19 -10.94 1.90
C VAL A 40 -4.91 -12.01 2.71
N GLU A 41 -6.18 -12.24 2.40
CA GLU A 41 -7.00 -13.23 3.10
C GLU A 41 -6.69 -14.66 2.60
N SER A 42 -7.06 -15.66 3.39
CA SER A 42 -6.71 -17.05 3.11
C SER A 42 -7.30 -17.59 1.79
N TYR A 43 -8.35 -16.96 1.29
CA TYR A 43 -9.07 -17.41 0.09
C TYR A 43 -8.68 -16.65 -1.19
N GLU A 44 -7.70 -15.76 -1.11
CA GLU A 44 -7.36 -14.90 -2.26
C GLU A 44 -5.86 -14.85 -2.52
N TYR A 45 -5.51 -14.57 -3.77
CA TYR A 45 -4.14 -14.22 -4.13
C TYR A 45 -3.89 -12.74 -3.92
N ALA A 46 -2.62 -12.33 -3.92
CA ALA A 46 -2.22 -10.96 -3.60
C ALA A 46 -2.86 -9.91 -4.53
N ARG A 47 -2.94 -10.17 -5.83
CA ARG A 47 -3.58 -9.24 -6.76
C ARG A 47 -5.08 -9.12 -6.49
N GLN A 48 -5.73 -10.23 -6.19
CA GLN A 48 -7.17 -10.24 -5.85
C GLN A 48 -7.42 -9.42 -4.58
N SER A 49 -6.57 -9.59 -3.57
CA SER A 49 -6.63 -8.82 -2.33
C SER A 49 -6.52 -7.33 -2.62
N LEU A 50 -5.54 -6.95 -3.44
CA LEU A 50 -5.31 -5.55 -3.73
C LEU A 50 -6.46 -4.92 -4.52
N ILE A 51 -7.05 -5.66 -5.46
CA ILE A 51 -8.23 -5.20 -6.20
C ILE A 51 -9.39 -4.95 -5.23
N ARG A 52 -9.64 -5.89 -4.32
CA ARG A 52 -10.71 -5.76 -3.31
C ARG A 52 -10.46 -4.56 -2.38
N GLU A 53 -9.28 -4.47 -1.79
CA GLU A 53 -8.92 -3.39 -0.87
C GLU A 53 -8.97 -2.02 -1.55
N SER A 54 -8.52 -1.93 -2.79
CA SER A 54 -8.52 -0.68 -3.54
C SER A 54 -9.93 -0.18 -3.80
N HIS A 55 -10.86 -1.08 -4.05
CA HIS A 55 -12.27 -0.72 -4.22
C HIS A 55 -12.89 -0.31 -2.89
N GLU A 56 -12.63 -1.06 -1.83
CA GLU A 56 -13.17 -0.77 -0.50
C GLU A 56 -12.66 0.56 0.05
N GLU A 57 -11.36 0.83 -0.08
CA GLU A 57 -10.73 2.00 0.53
C GLU A 57 -10.80 3.26 -0.32
N ALA A 58 -10.69 3.12 -1.63
CA ALA A 58 -10.54 4.27 -2.52
C ALA A 58 -11.52 4.29 -3.70
N GLY A 59 -12.42 3.30 -3.81
CA GLY A 59 -13.43 3.27 -4.87
C GLY A 59 -12.90 3.03 -6.27
N ILE A 60 -11.64 2.63 -6.41
CA ILE A 60 -11.04 2.40 -7.71
C ILE A 60 -11.19 0.94 -8.14
N LEU A 61 -11.34 0.77 -9.45
CA LEU A 61 -11.46 -0.54 -10.08
C LEU A 61 -10.16 -0.85 -10.83
N LEU A 62 -9.49 -1.91 -10.40
CA LEU A 62 -8.22 -2.34 -10.98
C LEU A 62 -8.41 -3.68 -11.70
N LYS A 63 -7.59 -3.92 -12.72
CA LYS A 63 -7.51 -5.20 -13.42
C LYS A 63 -6.19 -5.88 -13.06
N GLU A 64 -6.21 -7.20 -12.89
CA GLU A 64 -5.01 -7.96 -12.53
C GLU A 64 -3.85 -7.71 -13.50
N LYS A 65 -4.13 -7.62 -14.79
CA LYS A 65 -3.12 -7.40 -15.83
C LYS A 65 -2.38 -6.07 -15.70
N ASP A 66 -2.97 -5.09 -15.03
CA ASP A 66 -2.39 -3.77 -14.86
C ASP A 66 -1.52 -3.66 -13.60
N LEU A 67 -1.49 -4.71 -12.78
CA LEU A 67 -0.73 -4.75 -11.52
C LEU A 67 0.62 -5.42 -11.73
N LYS A 68 1.70 -4.65 -11.56
CA LYS A 68 3.07 -5.15 -11.67
C LYS A 68 3.75 -5.14 -10.32
N LEU A 69 4.25 -6.29 -9.87
CA LEU A 69 5.03 -6.38 -8.63
C LEU A 69 6.35 -5.61 -8.81
N VAL A 70 6.63 -4.66 -7.92
CA VAL A 70 7.81 -3.80 -8.01
C VAL A 70 8.67 -3.80 -6.76
N HIS A 71 8.16 -4.28 -5.63
CA HIS A 71 8.93 -4.31 -4.41
C HIS A 71 8.36 -5.33 -3.43
N VAL A 72 9.24 -5.98 -2.68
CA VAL A 72 8.88 -6.89 -1.59
C VAL A 72 9.60 -6.43 -0.33
N LEU A 73 8.84 -6.18 0.73
CA LEU A 73 9.37 -5.83 2.04
C LEU A 73 9.23 -7.01 2.98
N HIS A 74 10.32 -7.36 3.67
CA HIS A 74 10.28 -8.24 4.82
C HIS A 74 10.47 -7.40 6.07
N LYS A 75 9.42 -7.25 6.84
CA LYS A 75 9.45 -6.50 8.09
C LYS A 75 9.35 -7.47 9.26
N LYS A 76 10.21 -7.30 10.24
CA LYS A 76 10.26 -8.19 11.40
C LYS A 76 10.05 -7.38 12.68
N ASP A 77 9.25 -7.91 13.59
CA ASP A 77 9.07 -7.36 14.93
C ASP A 77 8.98 -8.53 15.91
N LYS A 78 9.99 -8.65 16.81
CA LYS A 78 10.12 -9.78 17.74
C LYS A 78 10.03 -11.11 16.97
N ASN A 79 8.98 -11.93 17.22
CA ASN A 79 8.76 -13.19 16.52
C ASN A 79 7.69 -13.10 15.43
N ALA A 80 7.30 -11.90 15.05
CA ALA A 80 6.34 -11.67 13.99
C ALA A 80 7.06 -11.25 12.71
N HIS A 81 6.63 -11.81 11.58
CA HIS A 81 7.14 -11.45 10.25
C HIS A 81 6.00 -10.94 9.40
N ARG A 82 6.27 -9.88 8.68
CA ARG A 82 5.32 -9.31 7.72
C ARG A 82 5.98 -9.27 6.36
N ILE A 83 5.37 -9.90 5.38
CA ILE A 83 5.78 -9.80 3.99
C ILE A 83 4.78 -8.91 3.29
N VAL A 84 5.25 -7.83 2.68
CA VAL A 84 4.40 -6.88 1.98
C VAL A 84 4.80 -6.84 0.52
N LEU A 85 3.83 -7.09 -0.36
CA LEU A 85 4.01 -7.06 -1.81
C LEU A 85 3.50 -5.72 -2.32
N TYR A 86 4.37 -4.98 -3.02
CA TYR A 86 4.02 -3.67 -3.57
C TYR A 86 3.85 -3.80 -5.08
N PHE A 87 2.65 -3.49 -5.55
CA PHE A 87 2.32 -3.50 -6.97
C PHE A 87 2.14 -2.08 -7.45
N LYS A 88 2.61 -1.79 -8.67
CA LYS A 88 2.32 -0.51 -9.30
C LYS A 88 1.26 -0.65 -10.37
N ALA A 89 0.52 0.42 -10.61
CA ALA A 89 -0.45 0.51 -11.69
C ALA A 89 -0.50 1.94 -12.22
N TYR A 90 -0.77 2.06 -13.53
CA TYR A 90 -0.98 3.35 -14.20
C TYR A 90 -2.41 3.49 -14.69
N ARG A 91 -3.20 2.41 -14.68
CA ARG A 91 -4.56 2.37 -15.20
C ARG A 91 -5.53 1.95 -14.12
N TRP A 92 -6.64 2.66 -14.06
CA TRP A 92 -7.71 2.40 -13.11
C TRP A 92 -8.98 3.05 -13.60
N GLU A 93 -10.11 2.57 -13.09
CA GLU A 93 -11.43 3.14 -13.36
C GLU A 93 -12.12 3.40 -12.03
N GLY A 94 -13.30 4.01 -12.07
CA GLY A 94 -14.10 4.26 -10.89
C GLY A 94 -13.98 5.68 -10.37
N ASP A 95 -14.72 5.94 -9.29
CA ASP A 95 -14.80 7.24 -8.63
C ASP A 95 -13.86 7.25 -7.42
N LEU A 96 -12.65 7.79 -7.61
CA LEU A 96 -11.61 7.79 -6.60
C LEU A 96 -11.90 8.78 -5.49
N LYS A 97 -12.04 8.26 -4.29
CA LYS A 97 -12.16 9.05 -3.06
C LYS A 97 -11.97 8.11 -1.86
N ALA A 98 -11.60 8.66 -0.69
CA ALA A 98 -11.56 7.88 0.53
C ALA A 98 -12.97 7.38 0.86
N ARG A 99 -13.14 6.06 1.00
CA ARG A 99 -14.46 5.45 1.20
C ARG A 99 -14.69 4.89 2.60
N GLU A 100 -13.67 4.29 3.20
CA GLU A 100 -13.78 3.81 4.58
C GLU A 100 -13.49 5.00 5.52
N THR A 101 -14.49 5.87 5.70
CA THR A 101 -14.33 7.17 6.37
C THR A 101 -13.98 7.05 7.85
N HIS A 102 -14.16 5.90 8.46
CA HIS A 102 -13.68 5.64 9.82
C HIS A 102 -12.17 5.37 9.89
N LYS A 103 -11.55 5.01 8.76
CA LYS A 103 -10.12 4.75 8.63
C LYS A 103 -9.37 5.88 7.91
N PHE A 104 -9.97 6.40 6.85
CA PHE A 104 -9.34 7.38 5.96
C PHE A 104 -10.26 8.57 5.71
N ASN A 105 -9.73 9.77 5.82
CA ASN A 105 -10.50 10.98 5.59
C ASN A 105 -10.19 11.66 4.26
N GLU A 106 -9.08 11.33 3.60
CA GLU A 106 -8.68 11.94 2.33
C GLU A 106 -7.93 10.97 1.43
N ALA A 107 -8.06 11.19 0.11
CA ALA A 107 -7.25 10.56 -0.93
C ALA A 107 -6.58 11.68 -1.72
N GLU A 108 -5.25 11.68 -1.78
CA GLU A 108 -4.49 12.76 -2.40
C GLU A 108 -3.33 12.24 -3.24
N TRP A 109 -2.95 13.05 -4.24
CA TRP A 109 -1.83 12.76 -5.14
C TRP A 109 -0.59 13.52 -4.69
N PHE A 110 0.56 12.84 -4.65
CA PHE A 110 1.82 13.44 -4.24
C PHE A 110 2.93 13.13 -5.24
N ASP A 111 3.81 14.10 -5.48
CA ASP A 111 5.07 13.83 -6.17
C ASP A 111 5.97 12.98 -5.28
N LEU A 112 6.69 12.04 -5.88
CA LEU A 112 7.65 11.22 -5.13
C LEU A 112 8.78 12.06 -4.52
N ASP A 113 9.04 13.25 -5.06
CA ASP A 113 10.04 14.19 -4.52
C ASP A 113 9.48 15.07 -3.41
N ARG A 114 8.17 15.05 -3.19
CA ARG A 114 7.49 15.92 -2.21
C ARG A 114 6.47 15.16 -1.39
N LEU A 115 6.93 14.08 -0.77
CA LEU A 115 6.09 13.26 0.08
C LEU A 115 5.75 14.01 1.38
N PRO A 116 4.56 13.77 1.97
CA PRO A 116 4.18 14.43 3.21
C PRO A 116 5.08 14.01 4.37
N ARG A 117 5.28 14.90 5.34
CA ARG A 117 6.08 14.61 6.54
C ARG A 117 5.49 13.48 7.36
N ASN A 118 4.17 13.42 7.44
CA ASN A 118 3.43 12.43 8.20
C ASN A 118 3.10 11.17 7.39
N LEU A 119 3.99 10.78 6.49
CA LEU A 119 3.96 9.49 5.83
C LEU A 119 4.38 8.40 6.84
N THR A 120 3.71 7.24 6.83
CA THR A 120 4.11 6.15 7.71
C THR A 120 5.56 5.76 7.45
N ASP A 121 6.30 5.39 8.50
CA ASP A 121 7.73 5.05 8.39
C ASP A 121 7.99 3.90 7.44
N THR A 122 7.14 2.89 7.47
CA THR A 122 7.26 1.72 6.59
C THR A 122 7.15 2.14 5.12
N ILE A 123 6.17 2.97 4.78
CA ILE A 123 5.96 3.42 3.40
C ILE A 123 7.13 4.31 2.96
N ARG A 124 7.61 5.18 3.85
CA ARG A 124 8.76 6.02 3.54
C ARG A 124 9.99 5.17 3.20
N HIS A 125 10.27 4.16 4.01
CA HIS A 125 11.38 3.24 3.77
C HIS A 125 11.24 2.56 2.41
N VAL A 126 10.06 2.01 2.13
CA VAL A 126 9.81 1.29 0.88
C VAL A 126 9.94 2.20 -0.34
N LEU A 127 9.38 3.41 -0.29
CA LEU A 127 9.46 4.32 -1.43
C LEU A 127 10.89 4.76 -1.69
N VAL A 128 11.72 4.93 -0.66
CA VAL A 128 13.15 5.21 -0.83
C VAL A 128 13.84 4.04 -1.56
N GLU A 129 13.62 2.82 -1.09
CA GLU A 129 14.25 1.63 -1.68
C GLU A 129 13.75 1.34 -3.09
N TYR A 130 12.46 1.49 -3.31
CA TYR A 130 11.84 1.35 -4.62
C TYR A 130 12.44 2.34 -5.64
N ARG A 131 12.61 3.60 -5.24
CA ARG A 131 13.18 4.64 -6.12
C ARG A 131 14.65 4.40 -6.47
N LYS A 132 15.38 3.73 -5.60
CA LYS A 132 16.76 3.31 -5.88
C LYS A 132 16.82 2.13 -6.85
N GLY A 133 15.68 1.53 -7.20
CA GLY A 133 15.62 0.35 -8.05
C GLY A 133 15.79 -0.96 -7.30
N ASN A 134 15.76 -0.96 -5.98
CA ASN A 134 15.84 -2.18 -5.19
C ASN A 134 14.48 -2.89 -5.18
N PHE A 135 14.49 -4.17 -5.54
CA PHE A 135 13.27 -4.98 -5.59
C PHE A 135 12.87 -5.53 -4.23
N TYR A 136 13.80 -5.58 -3.30
CA TYR A 136 13.61 -6.19 -1.99
C TYR A 136 14.27 -5.35 -0.91
N SER A 137 13.64 -5.25 0.25
CA SER A 137 14.21 -4.60 1.41
C SER A 137 13.75 -5.28 2.70
N GLU A 138 14.47 -4.98 3.76
CA GLU A 138 14.21 -5.50 5.11
C GLU A 138 14.15 -4.36 6.11
N MET A 139 13.37 -4.59 7.17
CA MET A 139 13.15 -3.54 8.13
C MET A 139 12.84 -4.11 9.52
#